data_1ba27d57fb584cc9e67dff9748b58e55
#
_entry.id   1ba27d57fb584cc9e67dff9748b58e55
#
_cell.length_a   1.000
_cell.length_b   1.000
_cell.length_c   1.000
_cell.angle_alpha   90.00
_cell.angle_beta   90.00
_cell.angle_gamma   90.00
#
_symmetry.space_group_name_H-M   'P 1'
#
loop_
_entity.id
_entity.type
_entity.pdbx_description
1 polymer ?
#
loop_
_entity_poly.entity_id
_entity_poly.type
_entity_poly.pdbx_seq_one_letter_code
_entity_poly.pdbx_strand_id
1 'polypeptide(L)'
;MAQFGSRTEIINVFLSEMSSRCASKEHLQYLQDFITTGYAAGFITDKNLSYVVKKLMNIEKFGNLAQEQRTIFGATGRSDGSSSLLVAINPELDPYRRELYAFHELTHVVLDGNSDKMSEIARNAGASPEQQSLFADGYTVIEEAVAQNTAEQMMAILYGRTRKAALQTTDKAIPEILFSTNFDYYGLYQPVTTSFARTLRGIGNLPSRGNDDTYLNALSARAFNSGFAENIVKEYKSDGHFKDLAQSFMQLGRVYRAKQASFGVGTIRYDASQIRQDYLQSLATFNALEEHRPQRDIYEI
;
A
#
# COMPACT_ATOMS: atom_id res chain seq x y z
N MET A 1 16.56 -24.38 -13.42
CA MET A 1 15.42 -23.92 -12.58
C MET A 1 15.37 -24.87 -11.39
N ALA A 2 15.67 -24.39 -10.18
CA ALA A 2 15.51 -25.20 -8.98
C ALA A 2 14.01 -25.52 -8.84
N GLN A 3 13.65 -26.80 -8.73
CA GLN A 3 12.31 -27.22 -8.33
C GLN A 3 12.06 -26.60 -6.94
N PHE A 4 11.19 -25.59 -6.89
CA PHE A 4 10.74 -25.09 -5.60
C PHE A 4 10.00 -26.23 -4.90
N GLY A 5 10.38 -26.50 -3.65
CA GLY A 5 9.76 -27.49 -2.79
C GLY A 5 8.27 -27.21 -2.56
N SER A 6 7.62 -28.08 -1.81
CA SER A 6 6.22 -27.86 -1.41
C SER A 6 6.07 -26.49 -0.71
N ARG A 7 4.86 -25.91 -0.73
CA ARG A 7 4.50 -24.68 0.00
C ARG A 7 5.08 -24.67 1.42
N THR A 8 4.87 -25.76 2.15
CA THR A 8 5.35 -25.92 3.53
C THR A 8 6.87 -25.82 3.63
N GLU A 9 7.58 -26.38 2.67
CA GLU A 9 9.04 -26.37 2.63
C GLU A 9 9.58 -24.95 2.39
N ILE A 10 8.98 -24.20 1.45
CA ILE A 10 9.33 -22.79 1.19
C ILE A 10 9.15 -21.93 2.45
N ILE A 11 8.01 -22.09 3.13
CA ILE A 11 7.70 -21.33 4.36
C ILE A 11 8.66 -21.71 5.49
N ASN A 12 8.95 -23.00 5.69
CA ASN A 12 9.86 -23.45 6.75
C ASN A 12 11.29 -22.95 6.54
N VAL A 13 11.80 -23.01 5.30
CA VAL A 13 13.13 -22.46 4.97
C VAL A 13 13.15 -20.95 5.23
N PHE A 14 12.13 -20.21 4.77
CA PHE A 14 12.01 -18.78 5.02
C PHE A 14 12.03 -18.45 6.51
N LEU A 15 11.17 -19.06 7.33
CA LEU A 15 11.10 -18.79 8.77
C LEU A 15 12.40 -19.15 9.49
N SER A 16 13.07 -20.24 9.06
CA SER A 16 14.38 -20.63 9.61
C SER A 16 15.43 -19.53 9.37
N GLU A 17 15.50 -18.98 8.16
CA GLU A 17 16.44 -17.92 7.82
C GLU A 17 16.10 -16.60 8.54
N MET A 18 14.81 -16.28 8.65
CA MET A 18 14.36 -15.05 9.31
C MET A 18 14.53 -15.07 10.82
N SER A 19 14.66 -16.25 11.44
CA SER A 19 14.78 -16.39 12.90
C SER A 19 15.97 -15.61 13.49
N SER A 20 17.09 -15.51 12.77
CA SER A 20 18.26 -14.73 13.21
C SER A 20 18.14 -13.23 12.98
N ARG A 21 17.18 -12.78 12.16
CA ARG A 21 16.94 -11.37 11.82
C ARG A 21 15.83 -10.74 12.65
N CYS A 22 15.02 -11.57 13.33
CA CYS A 22 13.96 -11.11 14.22
C CYS A 22 14.51 -10.85 15.62
N ALA A 23 14.16 -9.70 16.21
CA ALA A 23 14.59 -9.33 17.56
C ALA A 23 14.00 -10.22 18.65
N SER A 24 12.88 -10.88 18.40
CA SER A 24 12.22 -11.80 19.33
C SER A 24 11.40 -12.87 18.60
N LYS A 25 10.94 -13.88 19.35
CA LYS A 25 10.00 -14.89 18.85
C LYS A 25 8.67 -14.27 18.38
N GLU A 26 8.24 -13.19 19.01
CA GLU A 26 7.02 -12.45 18.61
C GLU A 26 7.14 -11.90 17.20
N HIS A 27 8.27 -11.29 16.83
CA HIS A 27 8.48 -10.79 15.45
C HIS A 27 8.52 -11.91 14.41
N LEU A 28 9.08 -13.07 14.79
CA LEU A 28 9.05 -14.25 13.91
C LEU A 28 7.61 -14.77 13.75
N GLN A 29 6.81 -14.73 14.82
CA GLN A 29 5.39 -15.08 14.77
C GLN A 29 4.60 -14.15 13.84
N TYR A 30 4.85 -12.84 13.87
CA TYR A 30 4.21 -11.91 12.93
C TYR A 30 4.50 -12.26 11.47
N LEU A 31 5.73 -12.69 11.13
CA LEU A 31 6.04 -13.16 9.78
C LEU A 31 5.27 -14.42 9.40
N GLN A 32 5.17 -15.37 10.32
CA GLN A 32 4.41 -16.61 10.11
C GLN A 32 2.93 -16.31 9.93
N ASP A 33 2.34 -15.46 10.79
CA ASP A 33 0.94 -15.10 10.74
C ASP A 33 0.62 -14.27 9.51
N PHE A 34 1.51 -13.37 9.09
CA PHE A 34 1.39 -12.63 7.83
C PHE A 34 1.25 -13.56 6.62
N ILE A 35 2.10 -14.58 6.51
CA ILE A 35 2.01 -15.53 5.40
C ILE A 35 0.73 -16.36 5.51
N THR A 36 0.41 -16.88 6.70
CA THR A 36 -0.73 -17.77 6.91
C THR A 36 -2.06 -17.05 6.66
N THR A 37 -2.22 -15.87 7.24
CA THR A 37 -3.43 -15.06 7.05
C THR A 37 -3.52 -14.46 5.66
N GLY A 38 -2.38 -14.12 5.04
CA GLY A 38 -2.30 -13.69 3.66
C GLY A 38 -2.81 -14.74 2.67
N TYR A 39 -2.52 -16.03 2.93
CA TYR A 39 -3.13 -17.12 2.19
C TYR A 39 -4.64 -17.22 2.43
N ALA A 40 -5.08 -17.15 3.68
CA ALA A 40 -6.50 -17.23 4.03
C ALA A 40 -7.29 -16.06 3.43
N ALA A 41 -6.68 -14.88 3.31
CA ALA A 41 -7.27 -13.70 2.67
C ALA A 41 -7.22 -13.73 1.14
N GLY A 42 -6.45 -14.66 0.54
CA GLY A 42 -6.27 -14.72 -0.90
C GLY A 42 -5.26 -13.71 -1.47
N PHE A 43 -4.53 -12.95 -0.63
CA PHE A 43 -3.47 -12.05 -1.06
C PHE A 43 -2.20 -12.82 -1.44
N ILE A 44 -1.91 -13.89 -0.72
CA ILE A 44 -0.83 -14.83 -1.02
C ILE A 44 -1.44 -16.10 -1.60
N THR A 45 -0.87 -16.59 -2.68
CA THR A 45 -1.27 -17.79 -3.39
C THR A 45 -0.02 -18.58 -3.78
N ASP A 46 -0.17 -19.83 -4.20
CA ASP A 46 0.98 -20.60 -4.70
C ASP A 46 1.68 -19.94 -5.89
N LYS A 47 0.96 -19.09 -6.66
CA LYS A 47 1.51 -18.38 -7.81
C LYS A 47 2.46 -17.23 -7.41
N ASN A 48 2.18 -16.54 -6.31
CA ASN A 48 2.98 -15.37 -5.87
C ASN A 48 3.79 -15.62 -4.59
N LEU A 49 3.69 -16.78 -3.94
CA LEU A 49 4.41 -17.09 -2.70
C LEU A 49 5.92 -16.83 -2.84
N SER A 50 6.53 -17.36 -3.89
CA SER A 50 7.99 -17.20 -4.10
C SER A 50 8.38 -15.72 -4.25
N TYR A 51 7.53 -14.90 -4.87
CA TYR A 51 7.75 -13.46 -4.96
C TYR A 51 7.64 -12.79 -3.59
N VAL A 52 6.58 -13.08 -2.83
CA VAL A 52 6.36 -12.51 -1.48
C VAL A 52 7.49 -12.89 -0.55
N VAL A 53 7.86 -14.18 -0.49
CA VAL A 53 8.98 -14.65 0.32
C VAL A 53 10.29 -13.97 -0.08
N LYS A 54 10.59 -13.85 -1.37
CA LYS A 54 11.78 -13.13 -1.85
C LYS A 54 11.81 -11.68 -1.38
N LYS A 55 10.66 -10.99 -1.35
CA LYS A 55 10.57 -9.62 -0.84
C LYS A 55 10.82 -9.56 0.66
N LEU A 56 10.18 -10.43 1.44
CA LEU A 56 10.36 -10.52 2.88
C LEU A 56 11.81 -10.91 3.27
N MET A 57 12.50 -11.66 2.43
CA MET A 57 13.93 -11.98 2.61
C MET A 57 14.86 -10.76 2.50
N ASN A 58 14.40 -9.63 1.95
CA ASN A 58 15.16 -8.38 1.96
C ASN A 58 15.19 -7.70 3.32
N ILE A 59 14.40 -8.15 4.29
CA ILE A 59 14.46 -7.66 5.66
C ILE A 59 15.81 -8.06 6.28
N GLU A 60 16.62 -7.08 6.62
CA GLU A 60 17.87 -7.27 7.36
C GLU A 60 17.62 -7.44 8.85
N LYS A 61 16.68 -6.64 9.38
CA LYS A 61 16.30 -6.67 10.79
C LYS A 61 14.81 -6.37 10.96
N PHE A 62 14.15 -7.21 11.76
CA PHE A 62 12.77 -6.96 12.20
C PHE A 62 12.74 -6.88 13.74
N GLY A 63 12.31 -5.75 14.26
CA GLY A 63 12.38 -5.49 15.69
C GLY A 63 11.50 -4.35 16.19
N ASN A 64 11.92 -3.74 17.28
CA ASN A 64 11.20 -2.64 17.91
C ASN A 64 11.77 -1.29 17.50
N LEU A 65 10.91 -0.27 17.42
CA LEU A 65 11.30 1.12 17.28
C LEU A 65 12.19 1.57 18.45
N ALA A 66 13.20 2.37 18.15
CA ALA A 66 13.99 3.06 19.16
C ALA A 66 13.10 4.02 19.99
N GLN A 67 13.51 4.32 21.22
CA GLN A 67 12.69 5.09 22.16
C GLN A 67 12.27 6.46 21.60
N GLU A 68 13.16 7.13 20.90
CA GLU A 68 12.94 8.44 20.29
C GLU A 68 11.96 8.41 19.09
N GLN A 69 11.71 7.23 18.54
CA GLN A 69 10.83 7.02 17.39
C GLN A 69 9.43 6.52 17.78
N ARG A 70 9.15 6.31 19.08
CA ARG A 70 7.88 5.71 19.54
C ARG A 70 6.67 6.63 19.44
N THR A 71 6.81 7.76 18.76
CA THR A 71 5.70 8.63 18.37
C THR A 71 4.92 8.10 17.17
N ILE A 72 5.47 7.11 16.45
CA ILE A 72 4.82 6.41 15.34
C ILE A 72 4.51 4.95 15.73
N PHE A 73 3.71 4.26 14.93
CA PHE A 73 3.28 2.89 15.23
C PHE A 73 4.22 1.82 14.68
N GLY A 74 4.75 2.05 13.50
CA GLY A 74 5.71 1.20 12.83
C GLY A 74 6.52 1.99 11.82
N ALA A 75 7.52 1.38 11.27
CA ALA A 75 8.33 1.93 10.19
C ALA A 75 8.98 0.83 9.37
N THR A 76 8.93 1.01 8.05
CA THR A 76 9.74 0.26 7.09
C THR A 76 10.64 1.24 6.35
N GLY A 77 11.91 0.97 6.30
CA GLY A 77 12.88 1.84 5.65
C GLY A 77 14.18 1.13 5.32
N ARG A 78 15.01 1.77 4.50
CA ARG A 78 16.34 1.27 4.15
C ARG A 78 17.38 1.89 5.08
N SER A 79 18.36 1.11 5.49
CA SER A 79 19.57 1.65 6.10
C SER A 79 20.38 2.40 5.04
N ASP A 80 21.07 3.47 5.45
CA ASP A 80 21.85 4.31 4.55
C ASP A 80 22.79 3.49 3.64
N GLY A 81 22.56 3.60 2.32
CA GLY A 81 23.35 2.93 1.30
C GLY A 81 23.10 1.42 1.13
N SER A 82 22.16 0.83 1.85
CA SER A 82 21.79 -0.58 1.73
C SER A 82 20.56 -0.79 0.84
N SER A 83 20.52 -1.95 0.15
CA SER A 83 19.29 -2.43 -0.50
C SER A 83 18.38 -3.19 0.47
N SER A 84 18.86 -3.47 1.68
CA SER A 84 18.15 -4.21 2.71
C SER A 84 17.18 -3.31 3.49
N LEU A 85 16.10 -3.90 3.99
CA LEU A 85 15.05 -3.20 4.71
C LEU A 85 15.16 -3.43 6.22
N LEU A 86 14.89 -2.39 6.97
CA LEU A 86 14.67 -2.45 8.41
C LEU A 86 13.17 -2.31 8.65
N VAL A 87 12.60 -3.22 9.45
CA VAL A 87 11.19 -3.16 9.88
C VAL A 87 11.17 -3.05 11.40
N ALA A 88 10.43 -2.08 11.90
CA ALA A 88 10.35 -1.85 13.34
C ALA A 88 8.93 -1.49 13.78
N ILE A 89 8.47 -2.04 14.91
CA ILE A 89 7.14 -1.83 15.46
C ILE A 89 7.27 -1.17 16.84
N ASN A 90 6.33 -0.31 17.17
CA ASN A 90 6.28 0.34 18.48
C ASN A 90 5.90 -0.70 19.58
N PRO A 91 6.82 -0.99 20.51
CA PRO A 91 6.57 -2.02 21.54
C PRO A 91 5.58 -1.57 22.63
N GLU A 92 5.22 -0.28 22.69
CA GLU A 92 4.29 0.28 23.67
C GLU A 92 2.81 0.10 23.27
N LEU A 93 2.56 -0.30 22.03
CA LEU A 93 1.21 -0.62 21.57
C LEU A 93 0.69 -1.90 22.26
N ASP A 94 -0.63 -1.99 22.39
CA ASP A 94 -1.26 -3.24 22.77
C ASP A 94 -0.98 -4.35 21.75
N PRO A 95 -1.11 -5.64 22.11
CA PRO A 95 -0.76 -6.74 21.21
C PRO A 95 -1.50 -6.72 19.88
N TYR A 96 -2.79 -6.34 19.87
CA TYR A 96 -3.57 -6.26 18.65
C TYR A 96 -3.02 -5.20 17.68
N ARG A 97 -2.71 -4.00 18.20
CA ARG A 97 -2.14 -2.92 17.37
C ARG A 97 -0.73 -3.25 16.91
N ARG A 98 0.10 -3.88 17.74
CA ARG A 98 1.44 -4.32 17.31
C ARG A 98 1.38 -5.24 16.10
N GLU A 99 0.48 -6.21 16.12
CA GLU A 99 0.31 -7.14 15.01
C GLU A 99 -0.30 -6.47 13.78
N LEU A 100 -1.30 -5.62 13.96
CA LEU A 100 -1.88 -4.80 12.87
C LEU A 100 -0.79 -4.01 12.14
N TYR A 101 0.03 -3.28 12.89
CA TYR A 101 1.09 -2.49 12.27
C TYR A 101 2.25 -3.36 11.78
N ALA A 102 2.52 -4.51 12.36
CA ALA A 102 3.45 -5.47 11.78
C ALA A 102 2.98 -5.91 10.39
N PHE A 103 1.70 -6.24 10.20
CA PHE A 103 1.16 -6.60 8.90
C PHE A 103 1.17 -5.44 7.91
N HIS A 104 0.90 -4.23 8.37
CA HIS A 104 1.00 -3.00 7.57
C HIS A 104 2.43 -2.81 7.04
N GLU A 105 3.43 -2.84 7.92
CA GLU A 105 4.84 -2.66 7.54
C GLU A 105 5.37 -3.81 6.67
N LEU A 106 4.96 -5.04 6.94
CA LEU A 106 5.33 -6.19 6.10
C LEU A 106 4.71 -6.10 4.70
N THR A 107 3.55 -5.46 4.58
CA THR A 107 2.96 -5.18 3.26
C THR A 107 3.83 -4.18 2.48
N HIS A 108 4.34 -3.13 3.13
CA HIS A 108 5.30 -2.21 2.49
C HIS A 108 6.56 -2.94 2.01
N VAL A 109 7.05 -3.94 2.76
CA VAL A 109 8.17 -4.77 2.30
C VAL A 109 7.83 -5.52 1.00
N VAL A 110 6.62 -6.07 0.91
CA VAL A 110 6.18 -6.76 -0.33
C VAL A 110 6.08 -5.79 -1.50
N LEU A 111 5.63 -4.55 -1.23
CA LEU A 111 5.47 -3.48 -2.22
C LEU A 111 6.77 -2.72 -2.53
N ASP A 112 7.85 -2.97 -1.79
CA ASP A 112 9.12 -2.25 -1.92
C ASP A 112 9.62 -2.15 -3.37
N GLY A 113 10.09 -0.95 -3.72
CA GLY A 113 10.61 -0.63 -5.04
C GLY A 113 9.56 -0.23 -6.08
N ASN A 114 8.26 -0.30 -5.78
CA ASN A 114 7.23 0.16 -6.72
C ASN A 114 7.27 1.70 -6.88
N SER A 115 7.47 2.46 -5.81
CA SER A 115 7.62 3.92 -5.87
C SER A 115 8.84 4.33 -6.70
N ASP A 116 9.98 3.60 -6.59
CA ASP A 116 11.15 3.82 -7.42
C ASP A 116 10.83 3.59 -8.91
N LYS A 117 10.05 2.54 -9.21
CA LYS A 117 9.56 2.25 -10.56
C LYS A 117 8.65 3.34 -11.09
N MET A 118 7.77 3.88 -10.27
CA MET A 118 6.90 5.00 -10.66
C MET A 118 7.73 6.24 -10.99
N SER A 119 8.75 6.56 -10.19
CA SER A 119 9.69 7.65 -10.48
C SER A 119 10.42 7.44 -11.81
N GLU A 120 10.92 6.22 -12.06
CA GLU A 120 11.56 5.85 -13.33
C GLU A 120 10.62 5.99 -14.53
N ILE A 121 9.37 5.56 -14.40
CA ILE A 121 8.34 5.68 -15.45
C ILE A 121 8.05 7.14 -15.78
N ALA A 122 7.92 8.00 -14.76
CA ALA A 122 7.72 9.44 -14.94
C ALA A 122 8.94 10.08 -15.64
N ARG A 123 10.15 9.72 -15.25
CA ARG A 123 11.39 10.16 -15.90
C ARG A 123 11.42 9.77 -17.38
N ASN A 124 11.08 8.52 -17.70
CA ASN A 124 11.05 8.04 -19.10
C ASN A 124 9.94 8.70 -19.93
N ALA A 125 8.94 9.30 -19.29
CA ALA A 125 7.91 10.13 -19.90
C ALA A 125 8.32 11.61 -20.04
N GLY A 126 9.55 11.98 -19.67
CA GLY A 126 10.07 13.35 -19.78
C GLY A 126 9.70 14.28 -18.60
N ALA A 127 9.26 13.73 -17.46
CA ALA A 127 8.93 14.52 -16.29
C ALA A 127 10.19 15.15 -15.66
N SER A 128 10.05 16.37 -15.11
CA SER A 128 11.12 16.99 -14.30
C SER A 128 11.37 16.19 -13.01
N PRO A 129 12.54 16.36 -12.34
CA PRO A 129 12.83 15.67 -11.09
C PRO A 129 11.74 15.87 -10.01
N GLU A 130 11.17 17.07 -9.91
CA GLU A 130 10.08 17.36 -9.01
C GLU A 130 8.80 16.59 -9.37
N GLN A 131 8.44 16.56 -10.65
CA GLN A 131 7.29 15.80 -11.13
C GLN A 131 7.47 14.30 -10.94
N GLN A 132 8.69 13.77 -11.13
CA GLN A 132 9.01 12.36 -10.87
C GLN A 132 8.76 12.00 -9.40
N SER A 133 9.25 12.85 -8.49
CA SER A 133 9.06 12.66 -7.06
C SER A 133 7.59 12.79 -6.66
N LEU A 134 6.86 13.81 -7.15
CA LEU A 134 5.42 13.94 -6.89
C LEU A 134 4.61 12.76 -7.42
N PHE A 135 4.96 12.23 -8.58
CA PHE A 135 4.29 11.06 -9.15
C PHE A 135 4.50 9.81 -8.28
N ALA A 136 5.73 9.59 -7.80
CA ALA A 136 6.04 8.50 -6.87
C ALA A 136 5.34 8.68 -5.52
N ASP A 137 5.36 9.88 -4.94
CA ASP A 137 4.67 10.20 -3.69
C ASP A 137 3.14 10.00 -3.80
N GLY A 138 2.56 10.32 -4.96
CA GLY A 138 1.14 10.07 -5.22
C GLY A 138 0.80 8.59 -5.31
N TYR A 139 1.70 7.80 -5.86
CA TYR A 139 1.56 6.35 -5.83
C TYR A 139 1.69 5.79 -4.40
N THR A 140 2.50 6.39 -3.54
CA THR A 140 2.60 6.02 -2.12
C THR A 140 1.25 6.13 -1.40
N VAL A 141 0.37 7.08 -1.77
CA VAL A 141 -1.01 7.14 -1.24
C VAL A 141 -1.77 5.83 -1.50
N ILE A 142 -1.58 5.24 -2.68
CA ILE A 142 -2.18 3.96 -3.04
C ILE A 142 -1.56 2.82 -2.22
N GLU A 143 -0.23 2.82 -2.07
CA GLU A 143 0.48 1.80 -1.28
C GLU A 143 0.07 1.82 0.20
N GLU A 144 -0.06 3.00 0.81
CA GLU A 144 -0.53 3.17 2.19
C GLU A 144 -1.95 2.59 2.38
N ALA A 145 -2.87 2.91 1.47
CA ALA A 145 -4.22 2.36 1.54
C ALA A 145 -4.25 0.84 1.32
N VAL A 146 -3.42 0.31 0.43
CA VAL A 146 -3.26 -1.13 0.21
C VAL A 146 -2.68 -1.80 1.45
N ALA A 147 -1.63 -1.21 2.05
CA ALA A 147 -0.99 -1.76 3.25
C ALA A 147 -1.98 -1.82 4.43
N GLN A 148 -2.71 -0.72 4.65
CA GLN A 148 -3.72 -0.68 5.71
C GLN A 148 -4.87 -1.66 5.46
N ASN A 149 -5.42 -1.70 4.25
CA ASN A 149 -6.50 -2.63 3.92
C ASN A 149 -6.06 -4.09 4.08
N THR A 150 -4.85 -4.42 3.62
CA THR A 150 -4.28 -5.77 3.75
C THR A 150 -4.16 -6.17 5.21
N ALA A 151 -3.58 -5.30 6.05
CA ALA A 151 -3.42 -5.54 7.47
C ALA A 151 -4.79 -5.75 8.16
N GLU A 152 -5.76 -4.88 7.91
CA GLU A 152 -7.11 -4.97 8.49
C GLU A 152 -7.83 -6.26 8.10
N GLN A 153 -7.73 -6.70 6.84
CA GLN A 153 -8.33 -7.94 6.38
C GLN A 153 -7.66 -9.18 7.01
N MET A 154 -6.34 -9.17 7.12
CA MET A 154 -5.60 -10.24 7.79
C MET A 154 -5.97 -10.32 9.28
N MET A 155 -6.06 -9.17 9.96
CA MET A 155 -6.49 -9.11 11.36
C MET A 155 -7.95 -9.57 11.54
N ALA A 156 -8.85 -9.27 10.59
CA ALA A 156 -10.22 -9.76 10.61
C ALA A 156 -10.29 -11.29 10.55
N ILE A 157 -9.42 -11.90 9.76
CA ILE A 157 -9.31 -13.37 9.67
C ILE A 157 -8.74 -13.95 10.96
N LEU A 158 -7.65 -13.39 11.47
CA LEU A 158 -6.92 -13.90 12.62
C LEU A 158 -7.76 -13.81 13.91
N TYR A 159 -8.51 -12.75 14.09
CA TYR A 159 -9.29 -12.48 15.31
C TYR A 159 -10.80 -12.65 15.16
N GLY A 160 -11.28 -13.02 13.97
CA GLY A 160 -12.72 -13.15 13.69
C GLY A 160 -13.50 -11.84 13.83
N ARG A 161 -12.83 -10.68 13.72
CA ARG A 161 -13.43 -9.35 13.87
C ARG A 161 -13.73 -8.77 12.49
N THR A 162 -14.96 -8.31 12.28
CA THR A 162 -15.29 -7.54 11.09
C THR A 162 -14.64 -6.15 11.19
N ARG A 163 -14.16 -5.67 10.05
CA ARG A 163 -13.62 -4.33 9.89
C ARG A 163 -14.62 -3.28 10.37
N LYS A 164 -14.17 -2.26 11.09
CA LYS A 164 -14.95 -1.04 11.29
C LYS A 164 -15.22 -0.41 9.92
N ALA A 165 -16.48 0.04 9.71
CA ALA A 165 -16.82 0.77 8.50
C ALA A 165 -15.82 1.91 8.27
N ALA A 166 -15.36 2.05 7.02
CA ALA A 166 -14.50 3.16 6.64
C ALA A 166 -15.20 4.48 7.03
N LEU A 167 -14.45 5.41 7.59
CA LEU A 167 -14.93 6.75 7.87
C LEU A 167 -15.48 7.34 6.56
N GLN A 168 -16.75 7.75 6.57
CA GLN A 168 -17.28 8.51 5.47
C GLN A 168 -16.63 9.89 5.50
N THR A 169 -15.66 10.09 4.64
CA THR A 169 -15.00 11.38 4.45
C THR A 169 -15.96 12.33 3.75
N THR A 170 -16.46 13.30 4.49
CA THR A 170 -17.18 14.43 3.88
C THR A 170 -16.16 15.47 3.41
N ASP A 171 -16.50 16.24 2.40
CA ASP A 171 -15.66 17.35 1.90
C ASP A 171 -15.18 18.31 3.00
N LYS A 172 -15.93 18.46 4.09
CA LYS A 172 -15.59 19.32 5.23
C LYS A 172 -14.55 18.68 6.16
N ALA A 173 -14.53 17.36 6.25
CA ALA A 173 -13.60 16.63 7.13
C ALA A 173 -12.19 16.47 6.52
N ILE A 174 -12.03 16.63 5.20
CA ILE A 174 -10.73 16.46 4.54
C ILE A 174 -9.63 17.36 5.12
N PRO A 175 -9.83 18.68 5.34
CA PRO A 175 -8.79 19.51 5.97
C PRO A 175 -8.48 19.09 7.40
N GLU A 176 -9.49 18.70 8.18
CA GLU A 176 -9.30 18.26 9.57
C GLU A 176 -8.52 16.96 9.63
N ILE A 177 -8.79 16.00 8.74
CA ILE A 177 -8.06 14.74 8.64
C ILE A 177 -6.63 14.98 8.16
N LEU A 178 -6.43 15.82 7.14
CA LEU A 178 -5.10 16.14 6.58
C LEU A 178 -4.16 16.75 7.63
N PHE A 179 -4.68 17.60 8.51
CA PHE A 179 -3.87 18.34 9.47
C PHE A 179 -4.02 17.83 10.91
N SER A 180 -4.87 16.82 11.16
CA SER A 180 -4.94 16.18 12.47
C SER A 180 -3.72 15.32 12.73
N THR A 181 -3.22 15.35 13.96
CA THR A 181 -2.21 14.41 14.44
C THR A 181 -2.79 13.03 14.77
N ASN A 182 -4.12 12.88 14.73
CA ASN A 182 -4.78 11.61 14.96
C ASN A 182 -4.65 10.72 13.71
N PHE A 183 -4.34 9.47 13.93
CA PHE A 183 -3.90 8.47 12.97
C PHE A 183 -4.97 7.91 12.01
N ASP A 184 -6.05 8.65 11.78
CA ASP A 184 -7.11 8.23 10.87
C ASP A 184 -6.87 8.67 9.39
N TYR A 185 -5.62 8.97 9.03
CA TYR A 185 -5.33 9.43 7.68
C TYR A 185 -5.51 8.35 6.60
N TYR A 186 -5.50 7.08 6.98
CA TYR A 186 -5.87 5.99 6.07
C TYR A 186 -7.32 6.11 5.58
N GLY A 187 -8.22 6.64 6.40
CA GLY A 187 -9.59 6.97 6.00
C GLY A 187 -9.65 8.00 4.88
N LEU A 188 -8.64 8.87 4.75
CA LEU A 188 -8.51 9.81 3.62
C LEU A 188 -8.07 9.10 2.33
N TYR A 189 -7.16 8.13 2.43
CA TYR A 189 -6.59 7.48 1.25
C TYR A 189 -7.51 6.42 0.65
N GLN A 190 -8.33 5.77 1.47
CA GLN A 190 -9.21 4.68 1.02
C GLN A 190 -10.20 5.10 -0.08
N PRO A 191 -10.96 6.21 0.00
CA PRO A 191 -11.91 6.56 -1.05
C PRO A 191 -11.26 6.79 -2.40
N VAL A 192 -10.14 7.53 -2.44
CA VAL A 192 -9.44 7.79 -3.70
C VAL A 192 -8.78 6.52 -4.26
N THR A 193 -8.29 5.63 -3.39
CA THR A 193 -7.73 4.35 -3.79
C THR A 193 -8.81 3.39 -4.28
N THR A 194 -10.00 3.40 -3.69
CA THR A 194 -11.14 2.65 -4.18
C THR A 194 -11.55 3.11 -5.58
N SER A 195 -11.69 4.42 -5.80
CA SER A 195 -12.00 4.98 -7.12
C SER A 195 -10.90 4.64 -8.13
N PHE A 196 -9.64 4.72 -7.75
CA PHE A 196 -8.53 4.25 -8.57
C PHE A 196 -8.64 2.75 -8.91
N ALA A 197 -8.92 1.90 -7.91
CA ALA A 197 -9.06 0.45 -8.12
C ALA A 197 -10.15 0.12 -9.15
N ARG A 198 -11.27 0.84 -9.11
CA ARG A 198 -12.37 0.67 -10.07
C ARG A 198 -11.98 1.00 -11.51
N THR A 199 -10.96 1.82 -11.72
CA THR A 199 -10.44 2.11 -13.06
C THR A 199 -9.54 1.01 -13.62
N LEU A 200 -9.10 0.04 -12.84
CA LEU A 200 -8.20 -1.01 -13.28
C LEU A 200 -8.95 -2.17 -13.95
N ARG A 201 -8.35 -2.72 -15.00
CA ARG A 201 -8.91 -3.88 -15.71
C ARG A 201 -9.02 -5.08 -14.78
N GLY A 202 -10.11 -5.81 -14.88
CA GLY A 202 -10.38 -6.99 -14.04
C GLY A 202 -10.82 -6.67 -12.61
N ILE A 203 -10.56 -5.46 -12.10
CA ILE A 203 -11.08 -4.98 -10.82
C ILE A 203 -12.39 -4.22 -11.06
N GLY A 204 -12.43 -3.30 -12.02
CA GLY A 204 -13.62 -2.52 -12.37
C GLY A 204 -14.81 -3.35 -12.89
N ASN A 205 -14.57 -4.62 -13.27
CA ASN A 205 -15.61 -5.55 -13.71
C ASN A 205 -16.22 -6.38 -12.55
N LEU A 206 -15.82 -6.11 -11.31
CA LEU A 206 -16.49 -6.73 -10.16
C LEU A 206 -17.96 -6.28 -10.13
N PRO A 207 -18.90 -7.17 -9.71
CA PRO A 207 -20.32 -6.84 -9.70
C PRO A 207 -20.56 -5.51 -9.00
N SER A 208 -21.37 -4.64 -9.60
CA SER A 208 -21.66 -3.28 -9.12
C SER A 208 -22.27 -3.20 -7.71
N ARG A 209 -22.47 -4.32 -7.06
CA ARG A 209 -22.88 -4.47 -5.65
C ARG A 209 -21.72 -4.80 -4.71
N GLY A 210 -20.47 -4.85 -5.21
CA GLY A 210 -19.30 -4.92 -4.34
C GLY A 210 -19.25 -3.65 -3.48
N ASN A 211 -19.11 -3.81 -2.17
CA ASN A 211 -18.78 -2.69 -1.29
C ASN A 211 -17.35 -2.21 -1.62
N ASP A 212 -16.98 -1.04 -1.13
CA ASP A 212 -15.64 -0.46 -1.34
C ASP A 212 -14.51 -1.42 -0.95
N ASP A 213 -14.74 -2.26 0.07
CA ASP A 213 -13.80 -3.28 0.52
C ASP A 213 -13.50 -4.33 -0.55
N THR A 214 -14.48 -4.68 -1.41
CA THR A 214 -14.28 -5.64 -2.50
C THR A 214 -13.24 -5.14 -3.50
N TYR A 215 -13.30 -3.86 -3.87
CA TYR A 215 -12.33 -3.24 -4.78
C TYR A 215 -10.95 -3.12 -4.16
N LEU A 216 -10.88 -2.72 -2.90
CA LEU A 216 -9.61 -2.62 -2.18
C LEU A 216 -8.97 -4.00 -1.98
N ASN A 217 -9.75 -5.03 -1.67
CA ASN A 217 -9.24 -6.39 -1.53
C ASN A 217 -8.71 -6.93 -2.86
N ALA A 218 -9.40 -6.69 -3.96
CA ALA A 218 -8.95 -7.08 -5.29
C ALA A 218 -7.67 -6.33 -5.69
N LEU A 219 -7.57 -5.03 -5.35
CA LEU A 219 -6.35 -4.24 -5.56
C LEU A 219 -5.20 -4.79 -4.72
N SER A 220 -5.43 -5.08 -3.44
CA SER A 220 -4.43 -5.67 -2.54
C SER A 220 -3.93 -7.02 -3.06
N ALA A 221 -4.83 -7.92 -3.48
CA ALA A 221 -4.44 -9.20 -4.07
C ALA A 221 -3.60 -9.02 -5.34
N ARG A 222 -3.92 -8.03 -6.18
CA ARG A 222 -3.14 -7.70 -7.37
C ARG A 222 -1.76 -7.11 -7.04
N ALA A 223 -1.68 -6.31 -5.98
CA ALA A 223 -0.46 -5.65 -5.54
C ALA A 223 0.61 -6.64 -5.02
N PHE A 224 0.20 -7.80 -4.55
CA PHE A 224 1.10 -8.88 -4.13
C PHE A 224 1.74 -9.66 -5.28
N ASN A 225 1.55 -9.23 -6.52
CA ASN A 225 2.19 -9.84 -7.69
C ASN A 225 3.34 -8.96 -8.21
N SER A 226 4.35 -9.60 -8.79
CA SER A 226 5.47 -8.90 -9.40
C SER A 226 5.01 -8.01 -10.57
N GLY A 227 5.67 -6.85 -10.72
CA GLY A 227 5.37 -5.92 -11.82
C GLY A 227 4.06 -5.13 -11.65
N PHE A 228 3.56 -5.01 -10.44
CA PHE A 228 2.31 -4.31 -10.17
C PHE A 228 2.31 -2.87 -10.69
N ALA A 229 3.34 -2.08 -10.36
CA ALA A 229 3.47 -0.70 -10.81
C ALA A 229 3.52 -0.57 -12.33
N GLU A 230 4.34 -1.41 -12.98
CA GLU A 230 4.49 -1.42 -14.44
C GLU A 230 3.19 -1.84 -15.15
N ASN A 231 2.48 -2.81 -14.60
CA ASN A 231 1.21 -3.29 -15.14
C ASN A 231 0.12 -2.21 -15.09
N ILE A 232 0.02 -1.44 -13.99
CA ILE A 232 -0.87 -0.28 -13.89
C ILE A 232 -0.58 0.70 -15.03
N VAL A 233 0.66 1.12 -15.16
CA VAL A 233 1.05 2.12 -16.15
C VAL A 233 0.83 1.62 -17.58
N LYS A 234 1.15 0.35 -17.86
CA LYS A 234 0.90 -0.28 -19.16
C LYS A 234 -0.60 -0.25 -19.50
N GLU A 235 -1.45 -0.55 -18.54
CA GLU A 235 -2.90 -0.54 -18.68
C GLU A 235 -3.41 0.86 -19.04
N TYR A 236 -3.03 1.88 -18.28
CA TYR A 236 -3.41 3.27 -18.56
C TYR A 236 -2.86 3.80 -19.88
N LYS A 237 -1.63 3.43 -20.27
CA LYS A 237 -1.07 3.78 -21.58
C LYS A 237 -1.84 3.14 -22.71
N SER A 238 -2.23 1.86 -22.59
CA SER A 238 -2.98 1.16 -23.62
C SER A 238 -4.39 1.72 -23.83
N ASP A 239 -4.97 2.31 -22.78
CA ASP A 239 -6.30 2.93 -22.81
C ASP A 239 -6.26 4.43 -23.18
N GLY A 240 -5.06 5.01 -23.37
CA GLY A 240 -4.90 6.43 -23.69
C GLY A 240 -5.00 7.38 -22.48
N HIS A 241 -5.12 6.87 -21.27
CA HIS A 241 -5.37 7.63 -20.04
C HIS A 241 -4.14 7.87 -19.16
N PHE A 242 -2.94 7.61 -19.66
CA PHE A 242 -1.72 7.79 -18.86
C PHE A 242 -1.51 9.22 -18.36
N LYS A 243 -1.95 10.22 -19.16
CA LYS A 243 -1.86 11.63 -18.76
C LYS A 243 -2.74 11.95 -17.56
N ASP A 244 -3.95 11.37 -17.52
CA ASP A 244 -4.89 11.55 -16.42
C ASP A 244 -4.36 10.89 -15.14
N LEU A 245 -3.81 9.67 -15.26
CA LEU A 245 -3.11 9.00 -14.16
C LEU A 245 -1.95 9.84 -13.62
N ALA A 246 -1.10 10.36 -14.53
CA ALA A 246 0.07 11.13 -14.12
C ALA A 246 -0.32 12.42 -13.40
N GLN A 247 -1.34 13.12 -13.88
CA GLN A 247 -1.86 14.32 -13.22
C GLN A 247 -2.42 14.00 -11.84
N SER A 248 -3.26 12.96 -11.73
CA SER A 248 -3.86 12.54 -10.45
C SER A 248 -2.78 12.12 -9.45
N PHE A 249 -1.77 11.36 -9.85
CA PHE A 249 -0.70 10.98 -8.93
C PHE A 249 0.14 12.20 -8.50
N MET A 250 0.45 13.14 -9.37
CA MET A 250 1.14 14.37 -8.96
C MET A 250 0.31 15.22 -7.97
N GLN A 251 -1.01 15.26 -8.12
CA GLN A 251 -1.91 15.91 -7.16
C GLN A 251 -1.91 15.18 -5.82
N LEU A 252 -2.07 13.85 -5.82
CA LEU A 252 -1.98 13.02 -4.60
C LEU A 252 -0.60 13.10 -3.95
N GLY A 253 0.48 13.27 -4.71
CA GLY A 253 1.82 13.50 -4.17
C GLY A 253 1.91 14.78 -3.34
N ARG A 254 1.24 15.86 -3.76
CA ARG A 254 1.14 17.08 -2.94
C ARG A 254 0.34 16.85 -1.66
N VAL A 255 -0.76 16.07 -1.75
CA VAL A 255 -1.55 15.67 -0.57
C VAL A 255 -0.69 14.86 0.41
N TYR A 256 0.06 13.89 -0.07
CA TYR A 256 0.96 13.07 0.74
C TYR A 256 2.03 13.92 1.43
N ARG A 257 2.73 14.78 0.70
CA ARG A 257 3.75 15.68 1.26
C ARG A 257 3.20 16.64 2.30
N ALA A 258 2.01 17.19 2.07
CA ALA A 258 1.35 18.06 3.04
C ALA A 258 1.06 17.30 4.34
N LYS A 259 0.65 16.03 4.24
CA LYS A 259 0.44 15.17 5.40
C LYS A 259 1.73 14.87 6.13
N GLN A 260 2.81 14.53 5.42
CA GLN A 260 4.13 14.31 6.03
C GLN A 260 4.64 15.57 6.74
N ALA A 261 4.45 16.74 6.15
CA ALA A 261 4.82 18.01 6.78
C ALA A 261 4.02 18.27 8.08
N SER A 262 2.78 17.81 8.18
CA SER A 262 1.97 17.93 9.40
C SER A 262 2.53 17.13 10.59
N PHE A 263 3.34 16.12 10.32
CA PHE A 263 4.05 15.33 11.34
C PHE A 263 5.45 15.90 11.67
N GLY A 264 5.79 17.09 11.19
CA GLY A 264 7.11 17.70 11.41
C GLY A 264 8.19 17.18 10.44
N VAL A 265 7.81 16.37 9.46
CA VAL A 265 8.71 15.87 8.41
C VAL A 265 8.64 16.84 7.23
N GLY A 266 9.40 17.93 7.29
CA GLY A 266 9.50 18.91 6.21
C GLY A 266 9.17 20.34 6.64
N THR A 267 9.69 21.30 5.87
CA THR A 267 9.56 22.75 6.14
C THR A 267 8.55 23.47 5.24
N ILE A 268 7.90 22.73 4.32
CA ILE A 268 7.01 23.31 3.31
C ILE A 268 5.65 23.57 3.96
N ARG A 269 5.20 24.83 3.91
CA ARG A 269 3.81 25.19 4.25
C ARG A 269 2.92 24.96 3.01
N TYR A 270 1.90 24.16 3.17
CA TYR A 270 0.90 23.90 2.12
C TYR A 270 -0.36 24.72 2.37
N ASP A 271 -0.95 25.23 1.28
CA ASP A 271 -2.28 25.82 1.31
C ASP A 271 -3.32 24.71 1.45
N ALA A 272 -4.07 24.71 2.56
CA ALA A 272 -5.10 23.72 2.83
C ALA A 272 -6.19 23.68 1.75
N SER A 273 -6.52 24.82 1.15
CA SER A 273 -7.51 24.90 0.07
C SER A 273 -7.01 24.21 -1.19
N GLN A 274 -5.72 24.42 -1.53
CA GLN A 274 -5.10 23.77 -2.69
C GLN A 274 -5.00 22.26 -2.49
N ILE A 275 -4.58 21.81 -1.30
CA ILE A 275 -4.49 20.37 -0.99
C ILE A 275 -5.85 19.68 -1.07
N ARG A 276 -6.88 20.34 -0.53
CA ARG A 276 -8.26 19.85 -0.67
C ARG A 276 -8.68 19.75 -2.13
N GLN A 277 -8.39 20.78 -2.93
CA GLN A 277 -8.70 20.78 -4.35
C GLN A 277 -7.96 19.68 -5.10
N ASP A 278 -6.66 19.47 -4.84
CA ASP A 278 -5.85 18.41 -5.44
C ASP A 278 -6.44 17.02 -5.15
N TYR A 279 -6.88 16.77 -3.90
CA TYR A 279 -7.52 15.52 -3.52
C TYR A 279 -8.84 15.29 -4.25
N LEU A 280 -9.75 16.29 -4.21
CA LEU A 280 -11.06 16.19 -4.83
C LEU A 280 -10.97 16.04 -6.36
N GLN A 281 -10.01 16.71 -6.99
CA GLN A 281 -9.80 16.60 -8.42
C GLN A 281 -9.25 15.22 -8.81
N SER A 282 -8.35 14.63 -8.03
CA SER A 282 -7.86 13.26 -8.25
C SER A 282 -9.01 12.26 -8.13
N LEU A 283 -9.84 12.39 -7.11
CA LEU A 283 -11.02 11.56 -6.91
C LEU A 283 -12.01 11.68 -8.09
N ALA A 284 -12.31 12.91 -8.51
CA ALA A 284 -13.19 13.17 -9.65
C ALA A 284 -12.64 12.59 -10.97
N THR A 285 -11.32 12.68 -11.18
CA THR A 285 -10.67 12.10 -12.38
C THR A 285 -10.83 10.58 -12.40
N PHE A 286 -10.58 9.89 -11.29
CA PHE A 286 -10.75 8.43 -11.25
C PHE A 286 -12.22 8.02 -11.42
N ASN A 287 -13.17 8.74 -10.82
CA ASN A 287 -14.61 8.47 -11.02
C ASN A 287 -15.01 8.66 -12.48
N ALA A 288 -14.55 9.73 -13.14
CA ALA A 288 -14.84 9.94 -14.56
C ALA A 288 -14.21 8.86 -15.47
N LEU A 289 -13.01 8.39 -15.13
CA LEU A 289 -12.37 7.30 -15.86
C LEU A 289 -13.12 5.97 -15.69
N GLU A 290 -13.70 5.71 -14.51
CA GLU A 290 -14.56 4.53 -14.29
C GLU A 290 -15.79 4.56 -15.22
N GLU A 291 -16.48 5.71 -15.30
CA GLU A 291 -17.68 5.88 -16.14
C GLU A 291 -17.42 5.70 -17.64
N HIS A 292 -16.22 6.06 -18.12
CA HIS A 292 -15.88 6.02 -19.53
C HIS A 292 -15.27 4.69 -19.99
N ARG A 293 -15.05 3.74 -19.07
CA ARG A 293 -14.57 2.41 -19.43
C ARG A 293 -15.74 1.55 -19.93
N PRO A 294 -15.70 1.06 -21.18
CA PRO A 294 -16.70 0.11 -21.64
C PRO A 294 -16.67 -1.13 -20.70
N GLN A 295 -17.84 -1.52 -20.24
CA GLN A 295 -18.03 -2.82 -19.58
C GLN A 295 -17.50 -3.88 -20.55
N ARG A 296 -16.28 -4.35 -20.34
CA ARG A 296 -15.75 -5.47 -21.12
C ARG A 296 -16.35 -6.74 -20.58
N ASP A 297 -16.97 -7.51 -21.47
CA ASP A 297 -17.54 -8.81 -21.16
C ASP A 297 -16.53 -9.67 -20.38
N ILE A 298 -17.04 -10.25 -19.28
CA ILE A 298 -16.30 -11.13 -18.34
C ILE A 298 -15.81 -12.42 -19.05
N TYR A 299 -16.08 -12.60 -20.32
CA TYR A 299 -15.88 -13.83 -21.09
C TYR A 299 -14.57 -13.89 -21.92
N GLU A 300 -13.68 -12.90 -21.82
CA GLU A 300 -12.36 -12.94 -22.46
C GLU A 300 -11.22 -13.06 -21.43
N ILE A 301 -11.27 -14.10 -20.59
CA ILE A 301 -10.09 -14.53 -19.81
C ILE A 301 -9.81 -16.01 -20.14
#